data_992ab4d80f2ef06ba29537ccfa063493
#
_entry.id   992ab4d80f2ef06ba29537ccfa063493
#
_cell.length_a   1.000
_cell.length_b   1.000
_cell.length_c   1.000
_cell.angle_alpha   90.00
_cell.angle_beta   90.00
_cell.angle_gamma   90.00
#
_symmetry.space_group_name_H-M   'P 1'
#
loop_
_entity.id
_entity.type
_entity.pdbx_description
1 polymer ?
#
loop_
_entity_poly.entity_id
_entity_poly.type
_entity_poly.pdbx_seq_one_letter_code
_entity_poly.pdbx_strand_id
1 'polypeptide(L)'
;MKKYLALIVIGLLFSGFLAGCDAKNVKITKDMNGETISVEKGDTITLSLAGNSTTGFNWELIEMSQSILAPEGEPDYKSGSMLIGSGGVYTYKFNAVQAGSTTLKLVYHRSWEKDIPPAEMFEVFIEVK
;
A
#
# COMPACT_ATOMS: atom_id res chain seq x y z
N MET A 1 34.22 16.12 -62.35
CA MET A 1 33.64 15.01 -61.56
C MET A 1 33.33 15.47 -60.19
N LYS A 2 32.10 15.65 -59.95
CA LYS A 2 31.66 16.07 -58.62
C LYS A 2 31.22 14.84 -57.85
N LYS A 3 32.00 14.50 -56.87
CA LYS A 3 31.64 13.45 -55.93
C LYS A 3 30.74 14.10 -54.87
N TYR A 4 29.49 13.79 -54.92
CA TYR A 4 28.58 14.21 -53.91
C TYR A 4 28.73 13.26 -52.74
N LEU A 5 29.36 13.73 -51.71
CA LEU A 5 29.43 13.03 -50.44
C LEU A 5 28.06 13.21 -49.79
N ALA A 6 27.21 12.23 -49.91
CA ALA A 6 25.99 12.20 -49.15
C ALA A 6 26.34 11.97 -47.68
N LEU A 7 26.37 13.00 -46.93
CA LEU A 7 26.39 12.94 -45.48
C LEU A 7 25.02 12.42 -45.05
N ILE A 8 24.94 11.10 -44.89
CA ILE A 8 23.85 10.50 -44.18
C ILE A 8 24.09 10.85 -42.72
N VAL A 9 23.45 11.91 -42.28
CA VAL A 9 23.27 12.17 -40.85
C VAL A 9 22.23 11.13 -40.40
N ILE A 10 22.73 10.01 -39.94
CA ILE A 10 21.92 9.09 -39.15
C ILE A 10 21.65 9.84 -37.86
N GLY A 11 20.55 10.56 -37.85
CA GLY A 11 19.96 11.03 -36.62
C GLY A 11 19.63 9.82 -35.78
N LEU A 12 20.50 9.48 -34.86
CA LEU A 12 20.20 8.57 -33.79
C LEU A 12 19.09 9.27 -32.98
N LEU A 13 17.86 9.01 -33.38
CA LEU A 13 16.72 9.22 -32.52
C LEU A 13 16.92 8.29 -31.32
N PHE A 14 17.66 8.79 -30.36
CA PHE A 14 17.64 8.25 -29.03
C PHE A 14 16.24 8.55 -28.52
N SER A 15 15.28 7.73 -28.94
CA SER A 15 13.99 7.64 -28.31
C SER A 15 14.27 7.16 -26.90
N GLY A 16 14.57 8.10 -26.02
CA GLY A 16 14.64 7.84 -24.61
C GLY A 16 13.28 7.30 -24.22
N PHE A 17 13.20 5.99 -24.11
CA PHE A 17 12.11 5.34 -23.45
C PHE A 17 12.23 5.74 -21.98
N LEU A 18 11.70 6.91 -21.67
CA LEU A 18 11.31 7.23 -20.32
C LEU A 18 10.16 6.28 -20.03
N ALA A 19 10.51 5.06 -19.61
CA ALA A 19 9.58 4.24 -18.88
C ALA A 19 9.30 5.02 -17.59
N GLY A 20 8.39 5.97 -17.66
CA GLY A 20 7.83 6.61 -16.49
C GLY A 20 7.24 5.48 -15.67
N CYS A 21 7.89 5.16 -14.54
CA CYS A 21 7.25 4.37 -13.51
C CYS A 21 6.11 5.23 -12.99
N ASP A 22 4.96 5.14 -13.64
CA ASP A 22 3.75 5.75 -13.13
C ASP A 22 3.45 5.08 -11.80
N ALA A 23 3.54 5.83 -10.70
CA ALA A 23 3.21 5.35 -9.38
C ALA A 23 1.77 4.84 -9.40
N LYS A 24 1.61 3.59 -8.98
CA LYS A 24 0.31 2.94 -8.91
C LYS A 24 -0.25 3.01 -7.50
N ASN A 25 -1.55 2.96 -7.40
CA ASN A 25 -2.23 2.75 -6.13
C ASN A 25 -2.65 1.29 -6.06
N VAL A 26 -2.03 0.55 -5.17
CA VAL A 26 -2.34 -0.86 -4.94
C VAL A 26 -3.35 -0.96 -3.81
N LYS A 27 -4.51 -1.53 -4.10
CA LYS A 27 -5.57 -1.73 -3.10
C LYS A 27 -5.44 -3.09 -2.47
N ILE A 28 -5.44 -3.12 -1.14
CA ILE A 28 -5.41 -4.34 -0.35
C ILE A 28 -6.70 -4.43 0.46
N THR A 29 -7.32 -5.57 0.41
CA THR A 29 -8.57 -5.87 1.12
C THR A 29 -8.39 -7.09 2.03
N LYS A 30 -9.34 -7.32 2.92
CA LYS A 30 -9.26 -8.37 3.95
C LYS A 30 -9.12 -9.79 3.37
N ASP A 31 -9.68 -10.03 2.20
CA ASP A 31 -9.61 -11.31 1.50
C ASP A 31 -8.19 -11.66 1.03
N MET A 32 -7.28 -10.69 1.01
CA MET A 32 -5.87 -10.89 0.68
C MET A 32 -5.02 -11.32 1.89
N ASN A 33 -5.64 -11.57 3.03
CA ASN A 33 -4.94 -12.00 4.24
C ASN A 33 -4.07 -13.24 3.98
N GLY A 34 -2.81 -13.17 4.41
CA GLY A 34 -1.84 -14.24 4.19
C GLY A 34 -1.11 -14.23 2.86
N GLU A 35 -1.47 -13.34 1.95
CA GLU A 35 -0.86 -13.26 0.63
C GLU A 35 0.45 -12.45 0.62
N THR A 36 1.28 -12.71 -0.37
CA THR A 36 2.43 -11.88 -0.71
C THR A 36 2.04 -10.94 -1.84
N ILE A 37 2.26 -9.65 -1.64
CA ILE A 37 1.88 -8.61 -2.59
C ILE A 37 3.14 -7.89 -3.06
N SER A 38 3.35 -7.90 -4.36
CA SER A 38 4.47 -7.20 -4.97
C SER A 38 4.06 -5.80 -5.41
N VAL A 39 4.83 -4.82 -5.01
CA VAL A 39 4.67 -3.43 -5.42
C VAL A 39 6.01 -2.87 -5.89
N GLU A 40 5.98 -1.73 -6.53
CA GLU A 40 7.19 -1.04 -6.96
C GLU A 40 7.48 0.16 -6.05
N LYS A 41 8.75 0.49 -5.92
CA LYS A 41 9.15 1.72 -5.23
C LYS A 41 8.45 2.92 -5.85
N GLY A 42 7.82 3.74 -5.03
CA GLY A 42 7.01 4.88 -5.45
C GLY A 42 5.51 4.60 -5.49
N ASP A 43 5.10 3.33 -5.41
CA ASP A 43 3.70 2.97 -5.36
C ASP A 43 3.07 3.37 -4.02
N THR A 44 1.78 3.65 -4.07
CA THR A 44 0.95 3.86 -2.87
C THR A 44 0.14 2.61 -2.61
N ILE A 45 0.02 2.24 -1.35
CA ILE A 45 -0.80 1.12 -0.90
C ILE A 45 -1.97 1.67 -0.10
N THR A 46 -3.17 1.25 -0.44
CA THR A 46 -4.38 1.56 0.31
C THR A 46 -4.97 0.27 0.87
N LEU A 47 -4.93 0.14 2.19
CA LEU A 47 -5.49 -1.00 2.91
C LEU A 47 -6.85 -0.63 3.48
N SER A 48 -7.86 -1.42 3.15
CA SER A 48 -9.23 -1.23 3.64
C SER A 48 -9.67 -2.43 4.47
N LEU A 49 -10.02 -2.19 5.72
CA LEU A 49 -10.47 -3.23 6.65
C LEU A 49 -11.79 -2.83 7.27
N ALA A 50 -12.77 -3.72 7.19
CA ALA A 50 -14.05 -3.52 7.85
C ALA A 50 -13.91 -3.61 9.37
N GLY A 51 -14.64 -2.78 10.09
CA GLY A 51 -14.67 -2.81 11.55
C GLY A 51 -15.79 -1.93 12.09
N ASN A 52 -15.99 -1.99 13.41
CA ASN A 52 -17.01 -1.20 14.09
C ASN A 52 -16.41 -0.50 15.31
N SER A 53 -16.10 0.78 15.17
CA SER A 53 -15.48 1.56 16.23
C SER A 53 -16.40 1.79 17.43
N THR A 54 -17.72 1.65 17.28
CA THR A 54 -18.68 1.85 18.37
C THR A 54 -18.59 0.77 19.45
N THR A 55 -18.00 -0.38 19.12
CA THR A 55 -17.80 -1.49 20.06
C THR A 55 -16.54 -1.36 20.91
N GLY A 56 -15.74 -0.33 20.68
CA GLY A 56 -14.42 -0.14 21.29
C GLY A 56 -13.30 -0.89 20.61
N PHE A 57 -13.61 -1.76 19.64
CA PHE A 57 -12.61 -2.43 18.81
C PHE A 57 -12.05 -1.46 17.77
N ASN A 58 -10.73 -1.56 17.55
CA ASN A 58 -10.05 -0.80 16.52
C ASN A 58 -8.96 -1.67 15.88
N TRP A 59 -8.68 -1.39 14.62
CA TRP A 59 -7.51 -1.94 13.97
C TRP A 59 -6.26 -1.19 14.41
N GLU A 60 -5.23 -1.92 14.78
CA GLU A 60 -3.94 -1.37 15.17
C GLU A 60 -2.84 -2.03 14.37
N LEU A 61 -1.98 -1.20 13.78
CA LEU A 61 -0.78 -1.64 13.08
C LEU A 61 0.27 -2.05 14.10
N ILE A 62 0.68 -3.33 14.10
CA ILE A 62 1.62 -3.86 15.07
C ILE A 62 2.96 -4.28 14.47
N GLU A 63 3.04 -4.49 13.17
CA GLU A 63 4.29 -4.87 12.51
C GLU A 63 4.37 -4.25 11.11
N MET A 64 5.44 -3.52 10.87
CA MET A 64 5.80 -2.95 9.59
C MET A 64 7.21 -2.36 9.65
N SER A 65 8.02 -2.57 8.62
CA SER A 65 9.29 -1.87 8.48
C SER A 65 9.07 -0.49 7.87
N GLN A 66 9.26 0.56 8.66
CA GLN A 66 9.08 1.94 8.20
C GLN A 66 10.16 2.38 7.20
N SER A 67 11.26 1.66 7.11
CA SER A 67 12.27 1.91 6.08
C SER A 67 11.83 1.45 4.69
N ILE A 68 10.83 0.59 4.60
CA ILE A 68 10.29 0.03 3.35
C ILE A 68 8.94 0.64 2.99
N LEU A 69 8.03 0.72 3.97
CA LEU A 69 6.73 1.37 3.82
C LEU A 69 6.61 2.53 4.80
N ALA A 70 6.25 3.70 4.31
CA ALA A 70 5.99 4.87 5.14
C ALA A 70 4.49 5.15 5.20
N PRO A 71 3.91 5.34 6.40
CA PRO A 71 2.52 5.76 6.52
C PRO A 71 2.30 7.11 5.84
N GLU A 72 1.20 7.23 5.09
CA GLU A 72 0.74 8.47 4.50
C GLU A 72 -0.47 8.99 5.27
N GLY A 73 -0.24 9.92 6.18
CA GLY A 73 -1.27 10.48 7.04
C GLY A 73 -1.77 9.50 8.11
N GLU A 74 -2.80 9.89 8.81
CA GLU A 74 -3.46 9.08 9.82
C GLU A 74 -4.49 8.13 9.19
N PRO A 75 -4.76 6.98 9.82
CA PRO A 75 -5.84 6.11 9.38
C PRO A 75 -7.19 6.84 9.40
N ASP A 76 -8.00 6.58 8.38
CA ASP A 76 -9.34 7.13 8.28
C ASP A 76 -10.39 6.06 8.62
N TYR A 77 -11.48 6.48 9.22
CA TYR A 77 -12.63 5.62 9.49
C TYR A 77 -13.89 6.25 8.94
N LYS A 78 -14.59 5.54 8.09
CA LYS A 78 -15.89 5.94 7.57
C LYS A 78 -16.96 4.95 7.97
N SER A 79 -17.99 5.44 8.65
CA SER A 79 -19.20 4.66 8.90
C SER A 79 -19.91 4.33 7.58
N GLY A 80 -20.31 3.09 7.42
CA GLY A 80 -21.04 2.62 6.23
C GLY A 80 -22.51 3.03 6.21
N SER A 81 -23.04 3.53 7.32
CA SER A 81 -24.44 3.91 7.48
C SER A 81 -24.58 5.01 8.52
N MET A 82 -25.66 5.81 8.43
CA MET A 82 -26.01 6.82 9.43
C MET A 82 -26.64 6.21 10.68
N LEU A 83 -26.89 4.91 10.71
CA LEU A 83 -27.45 4.22 11.85
C LEU A 83 -26.41 4.04 12.97
N ILE A 84 -26.80 4.33 14.20
CA ILE A 84 -25.95 4.11 15.37
C ILE A 84 -25.63 2.62 15.50
N GLY A 85 -24.33 2.29 15.69
CA GLY A 85 -23.89 0.90 15.83
C GLY A 85 -23.60 0.19 14.51
N SER A 86 -23.80 0.83 13.37
CA SER A 86 -23.39 0.27 12.09
C SER A 86 -21.88 0.27 11.95
N GLY A 87 -21.35 -0.79 11.31
CA GLY A 87 -19.93 -0.89 11.00
C GLY A 87 -19.48 0.11 9.96
N GLY A 88 -18.19 0.17 9.73
CA GLY A 88 -17.56 1.05 8.76
C GLY A 88 -16.30 0.44 8.19
N VAL A 89 -15.49 1.28 7.56
CA VAL A 89 -14.24 0.88 6.93
C VAL A 89 -13.10 1.74 7.45
N TYR A 90 -12.04 1.06 7.91
CA TYR A 90 -10.76 1.67 8.23
C TYR A 90 -9.90 1.67 6.97
N THR A 91 -9.32 2.82 6.67
CA THR A 91 -8.44 2.99 5.52
C THR A 91 -7.06 3.44 5.98
N TYR A 92 -6.05 2.65 5.63
CA TYR A 92 -4.64 2.95 5.86
C TYR A 92 -3.95 3.19 4.53
N LYS A 93 -3.11 4.21 4.47
CA LYS A 93 -2.32 4.53 3.29
C LYS A 93 -0.84 4.48 3.60
N PHE A 94 -0.10 3.87 2.69
CA PHE A 94 1.35 3.74 2.80
C PHE A 94 2.02 4.07 1.47
N ASN A 95 3.24 4.58 1.54
CA ASN A 95 4.10 4.76 0.39
C ASN A 95 5.22 3.73 0.41
N ALA A 96 5.47 3.08 -0.71
CA ALA A 96 6.62 2.20 -0.89
C ALA A 96 7.86 3.06 -1.13
N VAL A 97 8.70 3.22 -0.12
CA VAL A 97 9.81 4.19 -0.14
C VAL A 97 11.15 3.57 -0.47
N GLN A 98 11.30 2.27 -0.27
CA GLN A 98 12.55 1.56 -0.51
C GLN A 98 12.29 0.12 -0.93
N ALA A 99 13.13 -0.42 -1.82
CA ALA A 99 13.09 -1.82 -2.19
C ALA A 99 13.43 -2.71 -0.98
N GLY A 100 12.75 -3.81 -0.87
CA GLY A 100 12.89 -4.78 0.21
C GLY A 100 11.58 -5.46 0.54
N SER A 101 11.58 -6.27 1.57
CA SER A 101 10.40 -7.01 2.01
C SER A 101 10.04 -6.63 3.44
N THR A 102 8.75 -6.51 3.70
CA THR A 102 8.23 -6.27 5.04
C THR A 102 6.93 -7.02 5.26
N THR A 103 6.67 -7.37 6.49
CA THR A 103 5.35 -7.83 6.92
C THR A 103 4.51 -6.63 7.29
N LEU A 104 3.27 -6.59 6.85
CA LEU A 104 2.27 -5.61 7.26
C LEU A 104 1.22 -6.36 8.08
N LYS A 105 1.20 -6.13 9.39
CA LYS A 105 0.33 -6.85 10.31
C LYS A 105 -0.47 -5.90 11.18
N LEU A 106 -1.76 -6.15 11.22
CA LEU A 106 -2.71 -5.40 12.05
C LEU A 106 -3.53 -6.37 12.88
N VAL A 107 -3.95 -5.90 14.05
CA VAL A 107 -4.85 -6.64 14.93
C VAL A 107 -6.11 -5.81 15.20
N TYR A 108 -7.24 -6.51 15.27
CA TYR A 108 -8.53 -5.94 15.64
C TYR A 108 -8.83 -6.29 17.07
N HIS A 109 -8.71 -5.33 17.96
CA HIS A 109 -8.81 -5.56 19.40
C HIS A 109 -9.27 -4.30 20.14
N ARG A 110 -9.56 -4.48 21.42
CA ARG A 110 -9.71 -3.38 22.37
C ARG A 110 -8.36 -3.19 23.06
N SER A 111 -7.77 -2.01 22.94
CA SER A 111 -6.41 -1.73 23.42
C SER A 111 -6.21 -1.87 24.92
N TRP A 112 -7.27 -1.77 25.70
CA TRP A 112 -7.23 -1.93 27.16
C TRP A 112 -7.33 -3.39 27.62
N GLU A 113 -7.71 -4.31 26.75
CA GLU A 113 -7.80 -5.74 27.06
C GLU A 113 -6.45 -6.41 26.74
N LYS A 114 -5.56 -6.47 27.77
CA LYS A 114 -4.17 -6.87 27.52
C LYS A 114 -3.93 -8.37 27.39
N ASP A 115 -4.64 -9.20 28.12
CA ASP A 115 -4.40 -10.65 28.15
C ASP A 115 -5.41 -11.43 27.30
N ILE A 116 -6.12 -10.76 26.44
CA ILE A 116 -7.13 -11.32 25.55
C ILE A 116 -6.61 -11.30 24.13
N PRO A 117 -6.62 -12.45 23.40
CA PRO A 117 -6.24 -12.49 22.00
C PRO A 117 -7.10 -11.55 21.17
N PRO A 118 -6.53 -10.92 20.09
CA PRO A 118 -7.31 -10.09 19.20
C PRO A 118 -8.50 -10.85 18.61
N ALA A 119 -9.59 -10.15 18.35
CA ALA A 119 -10.76 -10.72 17.70
C ALA A 119 -10.47 -11.12 16.26
N GLU A 120 -9.64 -10.34 15.57
CA GLU A 120 -9.20 -10.60 14.20
C GLU A 120 -7.75 -10.19 14.01
N MET A 121 -7.10 -10.81 13.05
CA MET A 121 -5.74 -10.48 12.63
C MET A 121 -5.71 -10.37 11.11
N PHE A 122 -4.94 -9.42 10.62
CA PHE A 122 -4.67 -9.25 9.20
C PHE A 122 -3.17 -9.17 8.97
N GLU A 123 -2.67 -9.99 8.05
CA GLU A 123 -1.25 -10.04 7.74
C GLU A 123 -1.05 -10.25 6.25
N VAL A 124 -0.22 -9.42 5.65
CA VAL A 124 0.27 -9.59 4.28
C VAL A 124 1.77 -9.37 4.24
N PHE A 125 2.41 -9.98 3.28
CA PHE A 125 3.84 -9.82 3.03
C PHE A 125 4.01 -8.90 1.82
N ILE A 126 4.69 -7.78 2.00
CA ILE A 126 4.89 -6.79 0.95
C ILE A 126 6.32 -6.90 0.43
N GLU A 127 6.44 -7.10 -0.87
CA GLU A 127 7.71 -7.04 -1.59
C GLU A 127 7.75 -5.77 -2.43
N VAL A 128 8.68 -4.88 -2.12
CA VAL A 128 8.93 -3.66 -2.89
C VAL A 128 10.11 -3.89 -3.81
N LYS A 129 9.88 -3.71 -5.08
CA LYS A 129 10.90 -3.89 -6.13
C LYS A 129 11.53 -2.58 -6.57
#